data_2ca7bc49720ea8a2ab3646fd665d2152
#
_entry.id   2ca7bc49720ea8a2ab3646fd665d2152
#
_cell.length_a   1.000
_cell.length_b   1.000
_cell.length_c   1.000
_cell.angle_alpha   90.00
_cell.angle_beta   90.00
_cell.angle_gamma   90.00
#
_symmetry.space_group_name_H-M   'P 1'
#
loop_
_entity.id
_entity.type
_entity.pdbx_description
1 polymer ?
#
loop_
_entity_poly.entity_id
_entity_poly.type
_entity_poly.pdbx_seq_one_letter_code
_entity_poly.pdbx_strand_id
1 'polypeptide(L)'
;MKKLIAFTLLAAVLTGCGKNEEAVEAKAESKSEVKPDGNIVTLTKENLQHVVLKTEPAQLGSLGMTLKAAGRISANLNKTAKVTPTLEGRLIKLNFDLNDPVKAGDVVALVESPELLGKPLELKASIDGVIIERAATAGELVDKAKAIYTISDPAQLWAIAEVKERDIAAVKLGQDAAFTTLAFPDEKFHGKVVLIGNQVEAGSRTVEVRIAVNNADGRLKAGMFADVEIVTTILDNVLLISDSALETDNENQIVFVALADNKFEKRVVKLGLEQSGRVQILSGVQAGENIVTDGSFILKSEMLKGQLGEE
;
A
#
# COMPACT_ATOMS: atom_id res chain seq x y z
N MET A 1 29.64 24.76 -48.78
CA MET A 1 29.25 26.02 -49.47
C MET A 1 28.69 26.94 -48.39
N LYS A 2 29.51 27.79 -47.83
CA LYS A 2 29.66 29.25 -48.03
C LYS A 2 28.28 29.95 -47.95
N LYS A 3 27.99 30.75 -46.94
CA LYS A 3 28.33 32.15 -46.82
C LYS A 3 28.15 32.73 -45.43
N LEU A 4 29.19 33.30 -45.00
CA LEU A 4 29.42 34.36 -43.99
C LEU A 4 28.87 35.69 -44.49
N ILE A 5 28.21 36.51 -43.62
CA ILE A 5 28.16 37.97 -43.76
C ILE A 5 28.26 38.57 -42.35
N ALA A 6 29.33 39.30 -42.19
CA ALA A 6 29.60 40.24 -41.08
C ALA A 6 29.31 41.68 -41.58
N PHE A 7 28.86 42.58 -40.70
CA PHE A 7 29.00 44.04 -40.85
C PHE A 7 28.84 44.69 -39.47
N THR A 8 29.92 45.09 -38.87
CA THR A 8 30.57 46.39 -38.54
C THR A 8 29.69 47.48 -37.95
N LEU A 9 30.00 47.78 -36.70
CA LEU A 9 30.50 49.00 -36.04
C LEU A 9 29.98 50.36 -36.50
N LEU A 10 29.42 51.14 -35.57
CA LEU A 10 29.69 52.59 -35.52
C LEU A 10 29.52 53.13 -34.07
N ALA A 11 30.59 53.67 -33.52
CA ALA A 11 30.67 54.42 -32.27
C ALA A 11 30.38 55.91 -32.52
N ALA A 12 29.74 56.55 -31.56
CA ALA A 12 29.82 58.03 -31.43
C ALA A 12 29.87 58.43 -29.97
N VAL A 13 30.98 58.99 -29.63
CA VAL A 13 31.31 59.68 -28.38
C VAL A 13 30.84 61.16 -28.46
N LEU A 14 30.18 61.66 -27.44
CA LEU A 14 30.21 63.11 -27.14
C LEU A 14 30.19 63.37 -25.64
N THR A 15 31.21 64.02 -25.18
CA THR A 15 31.54 64.59 -23.91
C THR A 15 30.63 65.73 -23.48
N GLY A 16 30.38 65.87 -22.18
CA GLY A 16 29.83 67.11 -21.58
C GLY A 16 29.98 67.06 -20.06
N CYS A 17 30.97 67.83 -19.57
CA CYS A 17 31.27 68.16 -18.18
C CYS A 17 30.18 69.02 -17.54
N GLY A 18 30.00 68.87 -16.19
CA GLY A 18 29.32 69.85 -15.34
C GLY A 18 29.31 69.38 -13.88
N LYS A 19 30.16 69.98 -13.07
CA LYS A 19 30.26 69.90 -11.59
C LYS A 19 29.01 70.42 -10.90
N ASN A 20 28.56 69.84 -9.76
CA ASN A 20 28.81 70.38 -8.42
C ASN A 20 28.18 69.48 -7.33
N GLU A 21 28.87 69.46 -6.23
CA GLU A 21 28.63 68.94 -4.91
C GLU A 21 27.28 69.37 -4.31
N GLU A 22 26.64 68.52 -3.56
CA GLU A 22 26.38 68.73 -2.13
C GLU A 22 25.68 67.47 -1.53
N ALA A 23 26.26 67.05 -0.40
CA ALA A 23 25.77 65.99 0.44
C ALA A 23 24.54 66.46 1.22
N VAL A 24 23.47 65.62 1.25
CA VAL A 24 22.48 65.64 2.32
C VAL A 24 22.14 64.20 2.68
N GLU A 25 22.65 63.83 3.86
CA GLU A 25 22.12 62.66 4.58
C GLU A 25 20.59 62.83 4.83
N ALA A 26 19.82 61.90 4.36
CA ALA A 26 18.47 61.70 4.85
C ALA A 26 18.27 60.20 5.11
N LYS A 27 18.44 59.84 6.39
CA LYS A 27 17.86 58.65 6.97
C LYS A 27 16.37 58.61 6.63
N ALA A 28 16.00 57.73 5.77
CA ALA A 28 14.60 57.28 5.63
C ALA A 28 14.53 55.84 6.17
N GLU A 29 14.15 55.77 7.45
CA GLU A 29 13.57 54.55 8.02
C GLU A 29 12.32 54.23 7.22
N SER A 30 12.46 53.30 6.28
CA SER A 30 11.31 52.64 5.69
C SER A 30 10.78 51.66 6.72
N LYS A 31 9.89 52.12 7.57
CA LYS A 31 8.88 51.25 8.21
C LYS A 31 8.06 50.64 7.08
N SER A 32 8.38 49.44 6.70
CA SER A 32 7.42 48.60 5.99
C SER A 32 6.29 48.31 6.98
N GLU A 33 5.23 49.06 6.88
CA GLU A 33 3.92 48.64 7.40
C GLU A 33 3.55 47.34 6.68
N VAL A 34 3.76 46.22 7.38
CA VAL A 34 3.20 44.94 7.00
C VAL A 34 1.67 45.08 7.16
N LYS A 35 0.99 45.31 6.06
CA LYS A 35 -0.48 45.14 6.04
C LYS A 35 -0.78 43.76 6.60
N PRO A 36 -1.77 43.60 7.48
CA PRO A 36 -2.20 42.29 7.94
C PRO A 36 -2.67 41.52 6.72
N ASP A 37 -1.90 40.52 6.33
CA ASP A 37 -2.29 39.55 5.30
C ASP A 37 -3.51 38.82 5.85
N GLY A 38 -4.65 38.88 5.15
CA GLY A 38 -5.92 38.23 5.57
C GLY A 38 -5.84 36.70 5.76
N ASN A 39 -4.63 36.15 5.70
CA ASN A 39 -4.34 34.73 5.89
C ASN A 39 -3.73 34.39 7.27
N ILE A 40 -3.45 35.35 8.15
CA ILE A 40 -2.87 35.10 9.47
C ILE A 40 -3.94 35.22 10.55
N VAL A 41 -4.14 34.16 11.30
CA VAL A 41 -4.98 34.10 12.49
C VAL A 41 -4.11 34.24 13.72
N THR A 42 -4.42 35.19 14.60
CA THR A 42 -3.75 35.34 15.90
C THR A 42 -4.73 34.97 16.99
N LEU A 43 -4.42 33.94 17.79
CA LEU A 43 -5.22 33.58 18.93
C LEU A 43 -4.83 34.38 20.17
N THR A 44 -5.83 34.93 20.88
CA THR A 44 -5.61 35.58 22.18
C THR A 44 -5.20 34.55 23.23
N LYS A 45 -4.53 34.97 24.32
CA LYS A 45 -4.15 34.06 25.42
C LYS A 45 -5.37 33.42 26.10
N GLU A 46 -6.51 34.10 26.10
CA GLU A 46 -7.77 33.57 26.65
C GLU A 46 -8.32 32.43 25.79
N ASN A 47 -8.32 32.59 24.46
CA ASN A 47 -8.77 31.55 23.54
C ASN A 47 -7.89 30.29 23.57
N LEU A 48 -6.57 30.47 23.78
CA LEU A 48 -5.63 29.35 23.90
C LEU A 48 -5.83 28.50 25.17
N GLN A 49 -6.38 29.05 26.25
CA GLN A 49 -6.66 28.28 27.46
C GLN A 49 -7.85 27.31 27.30
N HIS A 50 -8.70 27.57 26.31
CA HIS A 50 -9.91 26.78 26.04
C HIS A 50 -9.81 25.89 24.79
N VAL A 51 -8.67 25.96 24.07
CA VAL A 51 -8.46 25.25 22.81
C VAL A 51 -7.22 24.37 22.89
N VAL A 52 -7.38 23.07 22.69
CA VAL A 52 -6.25 22.16 22.55
C VAL A 52 -5.86 22.15 21.08
N LEU A 53 -4.75 22.82 20.76
CA LEU A 53 -4.14 22.76 19.44
C LEU A 53 -2.99 21.75 19.49
N LYS A 54 -2.98 20.80 18.54
CA LYS A 54 -1.83 19.93 18.30
C LYS A 54 -1.20 20.31 16.98
N THR A 55 0.10 20.24 16.95
CA THR A 55 0.88 20.48 15.74
C THR A 55 1.83 19.33 15.50
N GLU A 56 2.02 18.97 14.25
CA GLU A 56 3.04 18.01 13.80
C GLU A 56 3.90 18.66 12.73
N PRO A 57 5.22 18.39 12.72
CA PRO A 57 6.08 18.90 11.67
C PRO A 57 5.77 18.17 10.34
N ALA A 58 5.73 18.92 9.24
CA ALA A 58 5.75 18.36 7.91
C ALA A 58 7.10 17.69 7.65
N GLN A 59 7.11 16.37 7.38
CA GLN A 59 8.33 15.59 7.27
C GLN A 59 8.46 14.94 5.89
N LEU A 60 9.72 14.82 5.45
CA LEU A 60 10.03 13.99 4.30
C LEU A 60 9.91 12.52 4.70
N GLY A 61 9.24 11.73 3.89
CA GLY A 61 9.02 10.31 4.12
C GLY A 61 8.79 9.56 2.83
N SER A 62 8.46 8.28 2.97
CA SER A 62 8.08 7.42 1.84
C SER A 62 6.59 7.14 1.88
N LEU A 63 5.94 7.21 0.73
CA LEU A 63 4.53 6.87 0.55
C LEU A 63 4.42 5.79 -0.52
N GLY A 64 3.78 4.65 -0.16
CA GLY A 64 3.59 3.55 -1.09
C GLY A 64 2.25 3.69 -1.82
N MET A 65 2.25 3.57 -3.13
CA MET A 65 1.01 3.36 -3.88
C MET A 65 0.60 1.90 -3.75
N THR A 66 -0.64 1.64 -3.36
CA THR A 66 -1.19 0.29 -3.30
C THR A 66 -2.24 0.06 -4.37
N LEU A 67 -2.22 -1.13 -4.94
CA LEU A 67 -3.24 -1.65 -5.82
C LEU A 67 -4.12 -2.60 -5.03
N LYS A 68 -5.43 -2.37 -5.02
CA LYS A 68 -6.40 -3.23 -4.36
C LYS A 68 -6.97 -4.25 -5.34
N ALA A 69 -7.04 -5.51 -4.91
CA ALA A 69 -7.60 -6.60 -5.68
C ALA A 69 -8.35 -7.57 -4.77
N ALA A 70 -9.47 -8.08 -5.25
CA ALA A 70 -10.12 -9.23 -4.61
C ALA A 70 -9.27 -10.48 -4.82
N GLY A 71 -9.34 -11.41 -3.89
CA GLY A 71 -8.58 -12.64 -3.97
C GLY A 71 -9.11 -13.74 -3.06
N ARG A 72 -8.34 -14.82 -2.99
CA ARG A 72 -8.63 -15.98 -2.14
C ARG A 72 -7.34 -16.61 -1.62
N ILE A 73 -7.44 -17.25 -0.48
CA ILE A 73 -6.35 -18.07 0.04
C ILE A 73 -6.44 -19.45 -0.64
N SER A 74 -5.31 -19.99 -1.06
CA SER A 74 -5.19 -21.26 -1.74
C SER A 74 -4.05 -22.09 -1.16
N ALA A 75 -4.20 -23.43 -1.24
CA ALA A 75 -3.10 -24.32 -0.94
C ALA A 75 -1.94 -24.07 -1.92
N ASN A 76 -0.72 -24.14 -1.40
CA ASN A 76 0.46 -24.04 -2.20
C ASN A 76 0.68 -25.37 -2.97
N LEU A 77 0.43 -25.35 -4.27
CA LEU A 77 0.56 -26.53 -5.11
C LEU A 77 1.98 -27.11 -5.14
N ASN A 78 3.01 -26.31 -4.86
CA ASN A 78 4.39 -26.78 -4.74
C ASN A 78 4.64 -27.52 -3.41
N LYS A 79 3.69 -27.43 -2.46
CA LYS A 79 3.67 -28.08 -1.14
C LYS A 79 2.47 -28.99 -1.00
N THR A 80 1.96 -29.48 -2.11
CA THR A 80 0.80 -30.38 -2.17
C THR A 80 1.21 -31.66 -2.92
N ALA A 81 0.82 -32.80 -2.41
CA ALA A 81 1.06 -34.10 -3.02
C ALA A 81 -0.21 -34.93 -3.10
N LYS A 82 -0.39 -35.62 -4.21
CA LYS A 82 -1.48 -36.56 -4.38
C LYS A 82 -0.95 -37.99 -4.16
N VAL A 83 -1.65 -38.77 -3.35
CA VAL A 83 -1.37 -40.18 -3.14
C VAL A 83 -2.25 -40.99 -4.08
N THR A 84 -1.63 -41.61 -5.08
CA THR A 84 -2.29 -42.37 -6.14
C THR A 84 -1.78 -43.81 -6.14
N PRO A 85 -2.59 -44.83 -6.30
CA PRO A 85 -2.12 -46.21 -6.42
C PRO A 85 -1.32 -46.38 -7.71
N THR A 86 -0.30 -47.23 -7.65
CA THR A 86 0.49 -47.60 -8.84
C THR A 86 -0.04 -48.77 -9.60
N LEU A 87 -0.95 -49.57 -8.96
CA LEU A 87 -1.63 -50.72 -9.52
C LEU A 87 -3.12 -50.58 -9.26
N GLU A 88 -3.95 -51.20 -10.13
CA GLU A 88 -5.36 -51.30 -9.93
C GLU A 88 -5.67 -52.30 -8.82
N GLY A 89 -6.69 -52.02 -8.01
CA GLY A 89 -7.07 -52.92 -6.92
C GLY A 89 -8.21 -52.41 -6.06
N ARG A 90 -8.55 -53.16 -5.05
CA ARG A 90 -9.55 -52.80 -4.06
C ARG A 90 -8.93 -52.10 -2.87
N LEU A 91 -9.43 -50.96 -2.50
CA LEU A 91 -9.00 -50.23 -1.31
C LEU A 91 -9.49 -50.94 -0.04
N ILE A 92 -8.60 -51.60 0.68
CA ILE A 92 -8.97 -52.39 1.87
C ILE A 92 -8.93 -51.57 3.16
N LYS A 93 -8.04 -50.59 3.25
CA LYS A 93 -7.90 -49.80 4.46
C LYS A 93 -7.44 -48.38 4.15
N LEU A 94 -8.02 -47.45 4.89
CA LEU A 94 -7.55 -46.03 5.01
C LEU A 94 -7.11 -45.82 6.45
N ASN A 95 -5.87 -45.33 6.66
CA ASN A 95 -5.31 -45.20 7.99
C ASN A 95 -5.48 -43.78 8.57
N PHE A 96 -5.84 -42.81 7.73
CA PHE A 96 -6.01 -41.41 8.09
C PHE A 96 -7.32 -40.87 7.58
N ASP A 97 -7.83 -39.83 8.25
CA ASP A 97 -9.04 -39.16 7.83
C ASP A 97 -8.72 -37.69 7.43
N LEU A 98 -9.73 -36.93 7.02
CA LEU A 98 -9.63 -35.51 6.67
C LEU A 98 -9.11 -34.73 7.87
N ASN A 99 -8.17 -33.83 7.63
CA ASN A 99 -7.44 -33.01 8.61
C ASN A 99 -6.45 -33.76 9.52
N ASP A 100 -6.22 -35.05 9.32
CA ASP A 100 -5.19 -35.76 10.06
C ASP A 100 -3.78 -35.34 9.61
N PRO A 101 -2.85 -35.12 10.53
CA PRO A 101 -1.46 -34.87 10.20
C PRO A 101 -0.76 -36.17 9.75
N VAL A 102 0.06 -36.07 8.74
CA VAL A 102 0.86 -37.19 8.19
C VAL A 102 2.30 -36.76 8.00
N LYS A 103 3.20 -37.76 8.11
CA LYS A 103 4.63 -37.60 7.80
C LYS A 103 4.99 -38.33 6.52
N ALA A 104 6.01 -37.83 5.82
CA ALA A 104 6.57 -38.50 4.66
C ALA A 104 7.00 -39.94 5.07
N GLY A 105 6.51 -40.93 4.28
CA GLY A 105 6.74 -42.36 4.56
C GLY A 105 5.61 -43.05 5.33
N ASP A 106 4.69 -42.36 5.94
CA ASP A 106 3.55 -42.96 6.61
C ASP A 106 2.69 -43.76 5.60
N VAL A 107 2.27 -44.95 6.00
CA VAL A 107 1.36 -45.77 5.18
C VAL A 107 -0.06 -45.24 5.37
N VAL A 108 -0.55 -44.51 4.35
CA VAL A 108 -1.87 -43.85 4.43
C VAL A 108 -3.00 -44.70 3.98
N ALA A 109 -2.76 -45.67 3.09
CA ALA A 109 -3.78 -46.62 2.62
C ALA A 109 -3.17 -47.96 2.21
N LEU A 110 -4.05 -48.99 2.19
CA LEU A 110 -3.72 -50.34 1.70
C LEU A 110 -4.63 -50.70 0.55
N VAL A 111 -4.08 -51.17 -0.56
CA VAL A 111 -4.81 -51.62 -1.75
C VAL A 111 -4.49 -53.09 -2.02
N GLU A 112 -5.50 -53.91 -2.14
CA GLU A 112 -5.35 -55.29 -2.58
C GLU A 112 -5.43 -55.35 -4.11
N SER A 113 -4.31 -55.76 -4.73
CA SER A 113 -4.20 -55.89 -6.17
C SER A 113 -4.01 -57.35 -6.56
N PRO A 114 -4.68 -57.86 -7.58
CA PRO A 114 -4.51 -59.22 -8.07
C PRO A 114 -3.05 -59.48 -8.54
N GLU A 115 -2.36 -58.42 -8.95
CA GLU A 115 -0.98 -58.49 -9.44
C GLU A 115 0.08 -58.80 -8.34
N LEU A 116 -0.28 -58.58 -7.06
CA LEU A 116 0.64 -58.71 -5.93
C LEU A 116 0.51 -60.01 -5.12
N LEU A 117 -0.19 -61.00 -5.65
CA LEU A 117 -0.29 -62.37 -5.07
C LEU A 117 -0.60 -62.37 -3.55
N GLY A 118 -1.56 -61.55 -3.12
CA GLY A 118 -2.04 -61.48 -1.73
C GLY A 118 -1.25 -60.57 -0.79
N LYS A 119 -0.25 -59.84 -1.24
CA LYS A 119 0.38 -58.77 -0.47
C LYS A 119 -0.33 -57.43 -0.77
N PRO A 120 -0.77 -56.67 0.24
CA PRO A 120 -1.37 -55.38 -0.02
C PRO A 120 -0.30 -54.37 -0.52
N LEU A 121 -0.67 -53.54 -1.48
CA LEU A 121 0.10 -52.39 -1.90
C LEU A 121 -0.03 -51.29 -0.83
N GLU A 122 1.08 -50.90 -0.23
CA GLU A 122 1.14 -49.78 0.71
C GLU A 122 1.25 -48.47 -0.06
N LEU A 123 0.26 -47.60 0.14
CA LEU A 123 0.33 -46.24 -0.35
C LEU A 123 0.90 -45.34 0.75
N LYS A 124 2.00 -44.62 0.45
CA LYS A 124 2.72 -43.81 1.42
C LYS A 124 2.59 -42.32 1.11
N ALA A 125 2.54 -41.51 2.17
CA ALA A 125 2.68 -40.08 2.05
C ALA A 125 4.06 -39.72 1.50
N SER A 126 4.13 -38.84 0.52
CA SER A 126 5.39 -38.39 -0.08
C SER A 126 5.95 -37.11 0.56
N ILE A 127 5.14 -36.41 1.33
CA ILE A 127 5.48 -35.16 2.05
C ILE A 127 4.87 -35.18 3.44
N ASP A 128 5.45 -34.37 4.34
CA ASP A 128 4.81 -33.99 5.59
C ASP A 128 3.66 -33.02 5.32
N GLY A 129 2.57 -33.11 6.09
CA GLY A 129 1.46 -32.19 5.92
C GLY A 129 0.18 -32.70 6.59
N VAL A 130 -0.94 -32.26 6.05
CA VAL A 130 -2.30 -32.61 6.52
C VAL A 130 -3.11 -33.14 5.33
N ILE A 131 -3.95 -34.14 5.56
CA ILE A 131 -4.92 -34.63 4.57
C ILE A 131 -5.96 -33.53 4.32
N ILE A 132 -5.93 -32.93 3.13
CA ILE A 132 -6.90 -31.88 2.72
C ILE A 132 -8.05 -32.42 1.89
N GLU A 133 -7.91 -33.63 1.36
CA GLU A 133 -8.95 -34.30 0.57
C GLU A 133 -8.82 -35.82 0.72
N ARG A 134 -9.97 -36.49 0.87
CA ARG A 134 -10.10 -37.92 0.80
C ARG A 134 -11.11 -38.25 -0.28
N ALA A 135 -10.65 -38.73 -1.42
CA ALA A 135 -11.45 -38.97 -2.62
C ALA A 135 -11.91 -40.42 -2.81
N ALA A 136 -11.63 -41.31 -1.85
CA ALA A 136 -12.01 -42.71 -1.94
C ALA A 136 -12.48 -43.29 -0.59
N THR A 137 -13.24 -44.40 -0.63
CA THR A 137 -13.73 -45.09 0.52
C THR A 137 -13.24 -46.55 0.54
N ALA A 138 -13.18 -47.17 1.74
CA ALA A 138 -12.82 -48.58 1.86
C ALA A 138 -13.83 -49.46 1.10
N GLY A 139 -13.30 -50.48 0.42
CA GLY A 139 -14.07 -51.37 -0.45
C GLY A 139 -14.17 -50.90 -1.90
N GLU A 140 -13.84 -49.70 -2.21
CA GLU A 140 -13.87 -49.11 -3.56
C GLU A 140 -12.77 -49.69 -4.45
N LEU A 141 -13.05 -49.88 -5.74
CA LEU A 141 -12.05 -50.20 -6.74
C LEU A 141 -11.35 -48.92 -7.18
N VAL A 142 -10.03 -48.91 -7.12
CA VAL A 142 -9.19 -47.75 -7.41
C VAL A 142 -8.14 -48.10 -8.45
N ASP A 143 -7.74 -47.10 -9.21
CA ASP A 143 -6.75 -47.23 -10.29
C ASP A 143 -5.70 -46.11 -10.24
N LYS A 144 -4.80 -46.11 -11.24
CA LYS A 144 -3.71 -45.11 -11.35
C LYS A 144 -4.17 -43.68 -11.66
N ALA A 145 -5.42 -43.50 -12.10
CA ALA A 145 -5.95 -42.20 -12.47
C ALA A 145 -6.57 -41.46 -11.26
N LYS A 146 -6.99 -42.24 -10.22
CA LYS A 146 -7.70 -41.69 -9.06
C LYS A 146 -6.73 -41.45 -7.88
N ALA A 147 -6.57 -40.24 -7.46
CA ALA A 147 -5.93 -39.92 -6.18
C ALA A 147 -6.83 -40.37 -5.02
N ILE A 148 -6.25 -41.05 -4.02
CA ILE A 148 -6.95 -41.48 -2.80
C ILE A 148 -6.96 -40.34 -1.80
N TYR A 149 -5.79 -39.68 -1.63
CA TYR A 149 -5.62 -38.56 -0.74
C TYR A 149 -4.89 -37.42 -1.46
N THR A 150 -5.21 -36.20 -1.02
CA THR A 150 -4.41 -35.00 -1.29
C THR A 150 -3.85 -34.51 0.04
N ILE A 151 -2.50 -34.42 0.14
CA ILE A 151 -1.76 -33.95 1.30
C ILE A 151 -1.21 -32.57 0.99
N SER A 152 -1.31 -31.63 1.91
CA SER A 152 -0.76 -30.29 1.75
C SER A 152 -0.12 -29.79 3.04
N ASP A 153 0.98 -29.02 2.93
CA ASP A 153 1.57 -28.31 4.03
C ASP A 153 0.75 -27.03 4.30
N PRO A 154 0.00 -26.94 5.42
CA PRO A 154 -0.83 -25.78 5.71
C PRO A 154 -0.04 -24.56 6.19
N ALA A 155 1.26 -24.69 6.51
CA ALA A 155 2.10 -23.59 6.97
C ALA A 155 2.50 -22.63 5.83
N GLN A 156 2.40 -23.09 4.58
CA GLN A 156 2.73 -22.30 3.40
C GLN A 156 1.56 -22.26 2.43
N LEU A 157 0.91 -21.13 2.36
CA LEU A 157 -0.23 -20.89 1.50
C LEU A 157 0.07 -19.86 0.42
N TRP A 158 -0.80 -19.71 -0.53
CA TRP A 158 -0.84 -18.61 -1.46
C TRP A 158 -2.09 -17.76 -1.22
N ALA A 159 -1.92 -16.43 -1.19
CA ALA A 159 -3.01 -15.52 -1.48
C ALA A 159 -2.99 -15.27 -3.00
N ILE A 160 -4.08 -15.60 -3.66
CA ILE A 160 -4.26 -15.42 -5.10
C ILE A 160 -5.09 -14.17 -5.29
N ALA A 161 -4.46 -13.11 -5.82
CA ALA A 161 -5.12 -11.85 -6.13
C ALA A 161 -5.54 -11.81 -7.61
N GLU A 162 -6.74 -11.33 -7.87
CA GLU A 162 -7.31 -11.16 -9.21
C GLU A 162 -7.14 -9.71 -9.66
N VAL A 163 -5.97 -9.41 -10.25
CA VAL A 163 -5.60 -8.06 -10.67
C VAL A 163 -6.21 -7.73 -12.04
N LYS A 164 -6.87 -6.59 -12.15
CA LYS A 164 -7.48 -6.15 -13.43
C LYS A 164 -6.41 -5.95 -14.51
N GLU A 165 -6.75 -6.32 -15.75
CA GLU A 165 -5.86 -6.22 -16.92
C GLU A 165 -5.19 -4.85 -17.04
N ARG A 166 -5.93 -3.76 -16.82
CA ARG A 166 -5.42 -2.39 -16.91
C ARG A 166 -4.34 -2.04 -15.89
N ASP A 167 -4.33 -2.75 -14.75
CA ASP A 167 -3.50 -2.42 -13.58
C ASP A 167 -2.26 -3.35 -13.49
N ILE A 168 -2.22 -4.43 -14.30
CA ILE A 168 -1.19 -5.47 -14.19
C ILE A 168 0.23 -4.97 -14.49
N ALA A 169 0.37 -3.93 -15.33
CA ALA A 169 1.67 -3.36 -15.65
C ALA A 169 2.42 -2.77 -14.44
N ALA A 170 1.69 -2.42 -13.38
CA ALA A 170 2.25 -1.91 -12.14
C ALA A 170 2.73 -3.02 -11.18
N VAL A 171 2.33 -4.28 -11.40
CA VAL A 171 2.68 -5.42 -10.55
C VAL A 171 4.00 -6.02 -11.00
N LYS A 172 4.90 -6.29 -10.04
CA LYS A 172 6.21 -6.90 -10.26
C LYS A 172 6.48 -7.99 -9.23
N LEU A 173 7.30 -8.96 -9.61
CA LEU A 173 7.78 -9.99 -8.68
C LEU A 173 8.54 -9.36 -7.52
N GLY A 174 8.36 -9.92 -6.32
CA GLY A 174 9.05 -9.48 -5.10
C GLY A 174 8.38 -8.30 -4.38
N GLN A 175 7.36 -7.67 -4.97
CA GLN A 175 6.61 -6.61 -4.28
C GLN A 175 5.97 -7.12 -3.00
N ASP A 176 5.93 -6.25 -1.98
CA ASP A 176 5.22 -6.52 -0.75
C ASP A 176 3.71 -6.42 -0.98
N ALA A 177 2.99 -7.32 -0.35
CA ALA A 177 1.54 -7.34 -0.36
C ALA A 177 1.02 -7.56 1.06
N ALA A 178 -0.09 -6.92 1.37
CA ALA A 178 -0.87 -7.16 2.58
C ALA A 178 -2.28 -7.60 2.19
N PHE A 179 -2.94 -8.35 3.05
CA PHE A 179 -4.34 -8.72 2.84
C PHE A 179 -5.07 -8.92 4.15
N THR A 180 -6.37 -8.74 4.12
CA THR A 180 -7.30 -9.10 5.19
C THR A 180 -8.22 -10.21 4.70
N THR A 181 -8.87 -10.91 5.62
CA THR A 181 -9.89 -11.91 5.29
C THR A 181 -11.18 -11.60 6.03
N LEU A 182 -12.31 -12.14 5.56
CA LEU A 182 -13.59 -11.95 6.27
C LEU A 182 -13.58 -12.53 7.68
N ALA A 183 -12.74 -13.54 7.95
CA ALA A 183 -12.58 -14.12 9.28
C ALA A 183 -11.72 -13.25 10.23
N PHE A 184 -10.86 -12.41 9.67
CA PHE A 184 -9.94 -11.53 10.39
C PHE A 184 -9.90 -10.14 9.74
N PRO A 185 -11.00 -9.34 9.89
CA PRO A 185 -11.13 -8.06 9.16
C PRO A 185 -10.17 -6.98 9.67
N ASP A 186 -9.81 -7.02 10.95
CA ASP A 186 -8.95 -6.03 11.60
C ASP A 186 -7.45 -6.42 11.60
N GLU A 187 -7.12 -7.59 11.04
CA GLU A 187 -5.76 -8.11 11.02
C GLU A 187 -5.20 -8.16 9.60
N LYS A 188 -4.04 -7.54 9.39
CA LYS A 188 -3.33 -7.59 8.11
C LYS A 188 -2.30 -8.72 8.12
N PHE A 189 -2.45 -9.63 7.19
CA PHE A 189 -1.46 -10.65 6.85
C PHE A 189 -0.54 -10.10 5.76
N HIS A 190 0.70 -10.53 5.76
CA HIS A 190 1.73 -10.03 4.84
C HIS A 190 2.32 -11.15 4.00
N GLY A 191 2.72 -10.81 2.78
CA GLY A 191 3.38 -11.72 1.85
C GLY A 191 4.12 -10.98 0.75
N LYS A 192 4.70 -11.75 -0.18
CA LYS A 192 5.39 -11.21 -1.36
C LYS A 192 4.84 -11.81 -2.63
N VAL A 193 4.77 -10.99 -3.69
CA VAL A 193 4.40 -11.45 -5.03
C VAL A 193 5.46 -12.42 -5.53
N VAL A 194 5.07 -13.66 -5.80
CA VAL A 194 5.96 -14.74 -6.28
C VAL A 194 5.67 -15.20 -7.70
N LEU A 195 4.47 -14.88 -8.22
CA LEU A 195 4.10 -15.22 -9.60
C LEU A 195 3.08 -14.20 -10.12
N ILE A 196 3.24 -13.83 -11.37
CA ILE A 196 2.28 -13.07 -12.16
C ILE A 196 1.85 -13.97 -13.31
N GLY A 197 0.56 -14.22 -13.43
CA GLY A 197 -0.01 -15.03 -14.50
C GLY A 197 0.28 -14.43 -15.88
N ASN A 198 0.38 -15.28 -16.86
CA ASN A 198 0.63 -14.90 -18.27
C ASN A 198 -0.67 -14.92 -19.12
N GLN A 199 -1.81 -15.14 -18.50
CA GLN A 199 -3.12 -15.19 -19.16
C GLN A 199 -4.10 -14.28 -18.43
N VAL A 200 -4.98 -13.67 -19.23
CA VAL A 200 -6.14 -12.91 -18.73
C VAL A 200 -7.33 -13.85 -18.70
N GLU A 201 -7.98 -13.98 -17.56
CA GLU A 201 -9.25 -14.72 -17.45
C GLU A 201 -10.34 -13.96 -18.19
N ALA A 202 -10.95 -14.61 -19.17
CA ALA A 202 -11.87 -13.95 -20.09
C ALA A 202 -13.16 -13.43 -19.42
N GLY A 203 -13.61 -14.12 -18.38
CA GLY A 203 -14.84 -13.76 -17.66
C GLY A 203 -14.69 -12.53 -16.76
N SER A 204 -13.63 -12.49 -15.98
CA SER A 204 -13.37 -11.44 -15.00
C SER A 204 -12.49 -10.30 -15.53
N ARG A 205 -11.79 -10.49 -16.64
CA ARG A 205 -10.77 -9.59 -17.18
C ARG A 205 -9.66 -9.31 -16.17
N THR A 206 -9.22 -10.35 -15.45
CA THR A 206 -8.18 -10.28 -14.44
C THR A 206 -7.01 -11.20 -14.77
N VAL A 207 -5.85 -10.89 -14.21
CA VAL A 207 -4.66 -11.74 -14.21
C VAL A 207 -4.44 -12.24 -12.80
N GLU A 208 -4.19 -13.55 -12.66
CA GLU A 208 -3.88 -14.16 -11.38
C GLU A 208 -2.48 -13.73 -10.92
N VAL A 209 -2.39 -13.19 -9.70
CA VAL A 209 -1.12 -12.84 -9.03
C VAL A 209 -1.04 -13.66 -7.74
N ARG A 210 0.04 -14.45 -7.58
CA ARG A 210 0.26 -15.28 -6.40
C ARG A 210 1.19 -14.59 -5.44
N ILE A 211 0.77 -14.55 -4.19
CA ILE A 211 1.48 -13.98 -3.06
C ILE A 211 1.81 -15.12 -2.10
N ALA A 212 3.08 -15.32 -1.79
CA ALA A 212 3.50 -16.32 -0.81
C ALA A 212 3.15 -15.83 0.60
N VAL A 213 2.49 -16.69 1.36
CA VAL A 213 1.99 -16.39 2.69
C VAL A 213 2.52 -17.42 3.69
N ASN A 214 3.08 -16.95 4.79
CA ASN A 214 3.43 -17.78 5.93
C ASN A 214 2.22 -17.90 6.86
N ASN A 215 1.79 -19.15 7.12
CA ASN A 215 0.65 -19.50 7.98
C ASN A 215 1.08 -20.49 9.06
N ALA A 216 2.20 -20.21 9.75
CA ALA A 216 2.76 -21.10 10.76
C ALA A 216 1.81 -21.38 11.94
N ASP A 217 0.92 -20.44 12.25
CA ASP A 217 -0.12 -20.55 13.29
C ASP A 217 -1.38 -21.30 12.81
N GLY A 218 -1.48 -21.64 11.53
CA GLY A 218 -2.56 -22.43 10.94
C GLY A 218 -3.94 -21.74 10.91
N ARG A 219 -4.00 -20.41 11.14
CA ARG A 219 -5.27 -19.66 11.19
C ARG A 219 -5.92 -19.48 9.84
N LEU A 220 -5.12 -19.21 8.82
CA LEU A 220 -5.64 -19.11 7.45
C LEU A 220 -6.01 -20.49 6.91
N LYS A 221 -7.12 -20.54 6.20
CA LYS A 221 -7.60 -21.76 5.53
C LYS A 221 -7.71 -21.52 4.02
N ALA A 222 -7.33 -22.51 3.24
CA ALA A 222 -7.60 -22.49 1.81
C ALA A 222 -9.10 -22.35 1.55
N GLY A 223 -9.47 -21.51 0.58
CA GLY A 223 -10.86 -21.16 0.28
C GLY A 223 -11.37 -19.88 0.96
N MET A 224 -10.65 -19.30 1.94
CA MET A 224 -11.02 -18.00 2.49
C MET A 224 -10.90 -16.90 1.42
N PHE A 225 -11.87 -15.98 1.39
CA PHE A 225 -11.76 -14.76 0.61
C PHE A 225 -10.76 -13.80 1.24
N ALA A 226 -10.08 -13.03 0.41
CA ALA A 226 -9.08 -12.06 0.82
C ALA A 226 -9.23 -10.75 0.05
N ASP A 227 -9.12 -9.63 0.76
CA ASP A 227 -8.93 -8.31 0.16
C ASP A 227 -7.43 -7.99 0.18
N VAL A 228 -6.84 -7.94 -1.01
CA VAL A 228 -5.39 -7.86 -1.21
C VAL A 228 -4.99 -6.45 -1.59
N GLU A 229 -3.93 -5.95 -0.96
CA GLU A 229 -3.26 -4.68 -1.28
C GLU A 229 -1.81 -4.98 -1.68
N ILE A 230 -1.44 -4.72 -2.94
CA ILE A 230 -0.08 -4.90 -3.46
C ILE A 230 0.61 -3.53 -3.51
N VAL A 231 1.78 -3.40 -2.93
CA VAL A 231 2.59 -2.17 -3.01
C VAL A 231 3.24 -2.10 -4.39
N THR A 232 2.74 -1.19 -5.25
CA THR A 232 3.17 -1.11 -6.65
C THR A 232 4.31 -0.13 -6.88
N THR A 233 4.31 0.98 -6.15
CA THR A 233 5.34 2.02 -6.26
C THR A 233 5.58 2.61 -4.88
N ILE A 234 6.83 2.87 -4.55
CA ILE A 234 7.20 3.65 -3.37
C ILE A 234 7.72 4.98 -3.89
N LEU A 235 7.09 6.06 -3.44
CA LEU A 235 7.58 7.42 -3.64
C LEU A 235 8.41 7.80 -2.42
N ASP A 236 9.71 7.89 -2.60
CA ASP A 236 10.62 8.30 -1.54
C ASP A 236 10.82 9.82 -1.54
N ASN A 237 11.16 10.33 -0.37
CA ASN A 237 11.51 11.74 -0.19
C ASN A 237 10.37 12.71 -0.59
N VAL A 238 9.13 12.33 -0.32
CA VAL A 238 7.95 13.18 -0.51
C VAL A 238 7.56 13.86 0.80
N LEU A 239 7.09 15.10 0.72
CA LEU A 239 6.64 15.84 1.90
C LEU A 239 5.27 15.31 2.35
N LEU A 240 5.19 14.88 3.60
CA LEU A 240 4.00 14.25 4.20
C LEU A 240 3.51 15.06 5.39
N ILE A 241 2.20 15.18 5.48
CA ILE A 241 1.50 15.66 6.67
C ILE A 241 0.43 14.64 7.09
N SER A 242 -0.14 14.78 8.28
CA SER A 242 -1.34 14.04 8.69
C SER A 242 -2.55 14.50 7.86
N ASP A 243 -3.44 13.59 7.47
CA ASP A 243 -4.72 13.93 6.83
C ASP A 243 -5.63 14.77 7.73
N SER A 244 -5.52 14.57 9.06
CA SER A 244 -6.24 15.37 10.06
C SER A 244 -5.90 16.87 10.06
N ALA A 245 -4.79 17.25 9.41
CA ALA A 245 -4.39 18.64 9.27
C ALA A 245 -5.10 19.38 8.11
N LEU A 246 -5.77 18.63 7.24
CA LEU A 246 -6.42 19.19 6.06
C LEU A 246 -7.78 19.77 6.40
N GLU A 247 -8.02 20.97 5.90
CA GLU A 247 -9.32 21.63 5.93
C GLU A 247 -9.73 22.06 4.53
N THR A 248 -11.04 22.11 4.30
CA THR A 248 -11.58 22.59 3.03
C THR A 248 -12.11 24.01 3.21
N ASP A 249 -11.65 24.93 2.39
CA ASP A 249 -12.16 26.30 2.33
C ASP A 249 -12.62 26.63 0.93
N ASN A 250 -13.93 26.71 0.75
CA ASN A 250 -14.60 26.73 -0.57
C ASN A 250 -14.16 25.51 -1.42
N GLU A 251 -13.46 25.74 -2.54
CA GLU A 251 -12.95 24.68 -3.42
C GLU A 251 -11.48 24.33 -3.15
N ASN A 252 -10.83 25.01 -2.18
CA ASN A 252 -9.42 24.83 -1.93
C ASN A 252 -9.15 23.95 -0.70
N GLN A 253 -8.13 23.12 -0.80
CA GLN A 253 -7.56 22.44 0.35
C GLN A 253 -6.58 23.37 1.03
N ILE A 254 -6.72 23.51 2.35
CA ILE A 254 -5.90 24.40 3.16
C ILE A 254 -5.33 23.68 4.37
N VAL A 255 -4.25 24.23 4.89
CA VAL A 255 -3.64 23.88 6.18
C VAL A 255 -3.37 25.14 6.98
N PHE A 256 -3.24 24.99 8.29
CA PHE A 256 -2.74 26.05 9.17
C PHE A 256 -1.32 25.74 9.60
N VAL A 257 -0.39 26.62 9.23
CA VAL A 257 1.03 26.55 9.63
C VAL A 257 1.19 27.35 10.91
N ALA A 258 1.71 26.72 11.95
CA ALA A 258 2.00 27.38 13.20
C ALA A 258 3.28 28.23 13.04
N LEU A 259 3.13 29.53 13.24
CA LEU A 259 4.21 30.50 13.32
C LEU A 259 4.58 30.75 14.80
N ALA A 260 5.54 31.67 15.06
CA ALA A 260 5.83 32.11 16.41
C ALA A 260 4.65 32.94 17.00
N ASP A 261 4.58 33.02 18.33
CA ASP A 261 3.68 33.93 19.07
C ASP A 261 2.17 33.73 18.83
N ASN A 262 1.68 32.48 18.86
CA ASN A 262 0.26 32.15 18.72
C ASN A 262 -0.36 32.61 17.38
N LYS A 263 0.44 32.69 16.36
CA LYS A 263 0.04 33.03 15.00
C LYS A 263 0.03 31.80 14.12
N PHE A 264 -1.02 31.67 13.35
CA PHE A 264 -1.26 30.58 12.43
C PHE A 264 -1.54 31.14 11.05
N GLU A 265 -0.79 30.66 10.07
CA GLU A 265 -0.94 31.09 8.69
C GLU A 265 -1.78 30.06 7.92
N LYS A 266 -2.89 30.49 7.38
CA LYS A 266 -3.67 29.72 6.44
C LYS A 266 -2.95 29.65 5.10
N ARG A 267 -2.68 28.46 4.62
CA ARG A 267 -2.07 28.22 3.30
C ARG A 267 -2.88 27.27 2.47
N VAL A 268 -3.05 27.62 1.20
CA VAL A 268 -3.62 26.72 0.19
C VAL A 268 -2.54 25.73 -0.18
N VAL A 269 -2.92 24.45 -0.19
CA VAL A 269 -2.02 23.34 -0.52
C VAL A 269 -2.50 22.59 -1.75
N LYS A 270 -1.55 22.07 -2.52
CA LYS A 270 -1.83 21.07 -3.56
C LYS A 270 -1.47 19.70 -3.03
N LEU A 271 -2.45 18.82 -3.04
CA LEU A 271 -2.31 17.46 -2.55
C LEU A 271 -1.82 16.53 -3.67
N GLY A 272 -1.05 15.53 -3.29
CA GLY A 272 -0.70 14.39 -4.12
C GLY A 272 -1.45 13.14 -3.66
N LEU A 273 -0.71 12.08 -3.39
CA LEU A 273 -1.27 10.82 -2.92
C LEU A 273 -1.63 10.88 -1.45
N GLU A 274 -2.70 10.16 -1.10
CA GLU A 274 -3.15 9.95 0.27
C GLU A 274 -3.13 8.45 0.59
N GLN A 275 -2.53 8.09 1.72
CA GLN A 275 -2.50 6.70 2.19
C GLN A 275 -2.24 6.62 3.68
N SER A 276 -2.98 5.73 4.35
CA SER A 276 -2.78 5.37 5.78
C SER A 276 -2.73 6.58 6.72
N GLY A 277 -3.60 7.58 6.50
CA GLY A 277 -3.68 8.78 7.33
C GLY A 277 -2.55 9.80 7.08
N ARG A 278 -1.78 9.63 6.00
CA ARG A 278 -0.76 10.57 5.53
C ARG A 278 -1.09 11.06 4.12
N VAL A 279 -0.83 12.34 3.88
CA VAL A 279 -1.08 12.99 2.59
C VAL A 279 0.19 13.64 2.09
N GLN A 280 0.49 13.39 0.82
CA GLN A 280 1.59 14.05 0.12
C GLN A 280 1.24 15.49 -0.19
N ILE A 281 2.13 16.40 0.14
CA ILE A 281 2.04 17.82 -0.25
C ILE A 281 2.94 18.07 -1.46
N LEU A 282 2.33 18.52 -2.55
CA LEU A 282 3.03 18.90 -3.78
C LEU A 282 3.51 20.36 -3.73
N SER A 283 2.74 21.24 -3.06
CA SER A 283 3.11 22.64 -2.86
C SER A 283 2.29 23.29 -1.74
N GLY A 284 2.81 24.37 -1.16
CA GLY A 284 2.14 25.17 -0.13
C GLY A 284 2.78 25.05 1.26
N VAL A 285 3.57 24.00 1.52
CA VAL A 285 4.24 23.75 2.81
C VAL A 285 5.68 23.33 2.54
N GLN A 286 6.58 23.66 3.48
CA GLN A 286 7.99 23.26 3.46
C GLN A 286 8.27 22.20 4.54
N ALA A 287 9.32 21.41 4.32
CA ALA A 287 9.76 20.42 5.31
C ALA A 287 10.21 21.12 6.61
N GLY A 288 9.75 20.60 7.75
CA GLY A 288 10.04 21.12 9.07
C GLY A 288 9.05 22.18 9.58
N GLU A 289 8.12 22.66 8.76
CA GLU A 289 7.06 23.54 9.23
C GLU A 289 6.06 22.77 10.10
N ASN A 290 5.63 23.37 11.21
CA ASN A 290 4.65 22.78 12.12
C ASN A 290 3.23 23.05 11.62
N ILE A 291 2.51 21.99 11.34
CA ILE A 291 1.14 22.03 10.81
C ILE A 291 0.17 21.66 11.91
N VAL A 292 -0.92 22.41 12.04
CA VAL A 292 -1.98 22.13 13.03
C VAL A 292 -2.74 20.87 12.59
N THR A 293 -2.74 19.86 13.44
CA THR A 293 -3.42 18.56 13.19
C THR A 293 -4.70 18.40 14.01
N ASP A 294 -4.85 19.18 15.07
CA ASP A 294 -6.06 19.18 15.90
C ASP A 294 -6.42 20.63 16.27
N GLY A 295 -7.69 21.00 16.13
CA GLY A 295 -8.19 22.34 16.39
C GLY A 295 -8.14 23.31 15.18
N SER A 296 -7.83 22.83 13.99
CA SER A 296 -7.83 23.62 12.72
C SER A 296 -9.17 24.27 12.42
N PHE A 297 -10.28 23.60 12.75
CA PHE A 297 -11.63 24.16 12.62
C PHE A 297 -11.84 25.44 13.43
N ILE A 298 -11.23 25.54 14.62
CA ILE A 298 -11.33 26.71 15.50
C ILE A 298 -10.60 27.89 14.86
N LEU A 299 -9.42 27.64 14.29
CA LEU A 299 -8.67 28.67 13.56
C LEU A 299 -9.46 29.18 12.37
N LYS A 300 -10.11 28.29 11.64
CA LYS A 300 -10.99 28.67 10.53
C LYS A 300 -12.17 29.52 11.00
N SER A 301 -12.79 29.16 12.13
CA SER A 301 -13.91 29.90 12.69
C SER A 301 -13.51 31.31 13.17
N GLU A 302 -12.37 31.44 13.82
CA GLU A 302 -11.83 32.75 14.25
C GLU A 302 -11.47 33.65 13.05
N MET A 303 -10.94 33.07 11.99
CA MET A 303 -10.65 33.79 10.76
C MET A 303 -11.92 34.36 10.10
N LEU A 304 -13.00 33.55 10.06
CA LEU A 304 -14.28 34.00 9.51
C LEU A 304 -14.91 35.12 10.36
N LYS A 305 -14.79 35.07 11.70
CA LYS A 305 -15.25 36.16 12.57
C LYS A 305 -14.51 37.47 12.34
N GLY A 306 -13.18 37.39 12.14
CA GLY A 306 -12.36 38.57 11.81
C GLY A 306 -12.79 39.23 10.50
N GLN A 307 -13.15 38.44 9.49
CA GLN A 307 -13.65 38.97 8.21
C GLN A 307 -15.04 39.59 8.27
N LEU A 308 -15.92 39.10 9.18
CA LEU A 308 -17.27 39.62 9.37
C LEU A 308 -17.33 40.81 10.34
N GLY A 309 -16.30 41.09 11.11
CA GLY A 309 -16.20 42.19 12.06
C GLY A 309 -15.59 43.49 11.51
N GLU A 310 -15.16 43.48 10.24
CA GLU A 310 -14.59 44.66 9.53
C GLU A 310 -15.61 45.34 8.57
N GLU A 311 -16.91 44.94 8.58
CA GLU A 311 -17.98 45.65 7.86
C GLU A 311 -18.73 46.63 8.82
#